data_d0b6d9eb45b0b055456c49a394d28d5c
#
_entry.id   d0b6d9eb45b0b055456c49a394d28d5c
#
_cell.length_a   1.000
_cell.length_b   1.000
_cell.length_c   1.000
_cell.angle_alpha   90.00
_cell.angle_beta   90.00
_cell.angle_gamma   90.00
#
_symmetry.space_group_name_H-M   'P 1'
#
loop_
_entity.id
_entity.type
_entity.pdbx_description
1 polymer ?
#
loop_
_entity_poly.entity_id
_entity_poly.type
_entity_poly.pdbx_seq_one_letter_code
_entity_poly.pdbx_strand_id
1 'polypeptide(L)'
;MANIARKQNVDIADIEIWFGDEARIGQKNKITRRWARRGSRPSAPSDQRTASTYIFGAICPAQGKAVGLVLPWCNTDAMNHQLAAISAKVAPGRHAALLLDQAGWHMTPQLVMPANISIIPLPAKCPELNPQENVWEFMRDNWLSNRIFTCYDNLVDHCCDAWNKLVQQPWTVMSIGLRVWAHRF
;
A
#
# COMPACT_ATOMS: atom_id res chain seq x y z
N MET A 1 19.62 7.91 -1.53
CA MET A 1 19.82 7.79 -0.07
C MET A 1 20.85 8.78 0.46
N ALA A 2 22.10 8.81 -0.03
CA ALA A 2 23.13 9.73 0.49
C ALA A 2 22.73 11.22 0.54
N ASN A 3 21.98 11.71 -0.46
CA ASN A 3 21.48 13.09 -0.46
C ASN A 3 20.41 13.33 0.63
N ILE A 4 19.55 12.35 0.89
CA ILE A 4 18.55 12.44 1.97
C ILE A 4 19.27 12.43 3.32
N ALA A 5 20.18 11.48 3.55
CA ALA A 5 20.95 11.37 4.76
C ALA A 5 21.65 12.70 5.11
N ARG A 6 22.33 13.31 4.12
CA ARG A 6 23.00 14.60 4.28
C ARG A 6 22.03 15.75 4.57
N LYS A 7 20.91 15.82 3.82
CA LYS A 7 19.90 16.89 3.98
C LYS A 7 19.19 16.82 5.33
N GLN A 8 18.91 15.61 5.81
CA GLN A 8 18.17 15.36 7.03
C GLN A 8 19.07 15.16 8.26
N ASN A 9 20.39 15.19 8.07
CA ASN A 9 21.40 14.96 9.12
C ASN A 9 21.18 13.64 9.89
N VAL A 10 20.91 12.55 9.13
CA VAL A 10 20.74 11.20 9.66
C VAL A 10 21.76 10.26 9.00
N ASP A 11 22.09 9.15 9.66
CA ASP A 11 22.91 8.12 9.03
C ASP A 11 22.10 7.38 7.93
N ILE A 12 22.80 6.89 6.91
CA ILE A 12 22.17 6.07 5.86
C ILE A 12 21.53 4.82 6.46
N ALA A 13 22.16 4.25 7.50
CA ALA A 13 21.62 3.10 8.23
C ALA A 13 20.30 3.40 8.97
N ASP A 14 20.00 4.67 9.24
CA ASP A 14 18.78 5.12 9.89
C ASP A 14 17.68 5.53 8.90
N ILE A 15 17.90 5.32 7.60
CA ILE A 15 16.86 5.53 6.59
C ILE A 15 16.05 4.26 6.42
N GLU A 16 14.75 4.34 6.70
CA GLU A 16 13.76 3.31 6.40
C GLU A 16 13.25 3.50 4.96
N ILE A 17 13.32 2.46 4.14
CA ILE A 17 12.78 2.49 2.78
C ILE A 17 11.34 2.03 2.82
N TRP A 18 10.44 2.92 2.45
CA TRP A 18 9.00 2.69 2.38
C TRP A 18 8.52 2.75 0.94
N PHE A 19 7.53 1.94 0.61
CA PHE A 19 6.84 1.94 -0.68
C PHE A 19 5.36 2.17 -0.42
N GLY A 20 4.78 3.15 -1.08
CA GLY A 20 3.37 3.49 -0.96
C GLY A 20 2.63 3.42 -2.28
N ASP A 21 1.33 3.20 -2.21
CA ASP A 21 0.42 3.18 -3.35
C ASP A 21 -1.04 3.14 -2.88
N GLU A 22 -2.00 3.36 -3.78
CA GLU A 22 -3.43 3.28 -3.53
C GLU A 22 -4.11 2.19 -4.36
N ALA A 23 -4.95 1.40 -3.70
CA ALA A 23 -5.80 0.43 -4.38
C ALA A 23 -7.28 0.85 -4.29
N ARG A 24 -7.93 0.98 -5.43
CA ARG A 24 -9.40 1.11 -5.48
C ARG A 24 -10.05 -0.26 -5.35
N ILE A 25 -10.90 -0.42 -4.34
CA ILE A 25 -11.70 -1.62 -4.11
C ILE A 25 -13.17 -1.26 -4.27
N GLY A 26 -13.87 -2.01 -5.11
CA GLY A 26 -15.28 -1.76 -5.43
C GLY A 26 -16.16 -2.97 -5.20
N GLN A 27 -17.47 -2.73 -5.09
CA GLN A 27 -18.46 -3.81 -5.06
C GLN A 27 -18.38 -4.66 -6.34
N LYS A 28 -18.17 -4.03 -7.49
CA LYS A 28 -17.87 -4.70 -8.76
C LYS A 28 -16.38 -5.11 -8.77
N ASN A 29 -16.07 -6.18 -8.05
CA ASN A 29 -14.69 -6.68 -7.97
C ASN A 29 -14.34 -7.64 -9.11
N LYS A 30 -13.04 -7.89 -9.29
CA LYS A 30 -12.56 -8.88 -10.25
C LYS A 30 -12.82 -10.30 -9.74
N ILE A 31 -13.21 -11.19 -10.64
CA ILE A 31 -13.23 -12.62 -10.41
C ILE A 31 -11.82 -13.14 -10.65
N THR A 32 -11.21 -13.72 -9.63
CA THR A 32 -9.90 -14.35 -9.71
C THR A 32 -10.03 -15.87 -9.74
N ARG A 33 -9.02 -16.54 -10.31
CA ARG A 33 -8.94 -18.00 -10.30
C ARG A 33 -8.83 -18.52 -8.87
N ARG A 34 -9.45 -19.68 -8.61
CA ARG A 34 -9.34 -20.38 -7.33
C ARG A 34 -9.03 -21.85 -7.56
N TRP A 35 -8.33 -22.43 -6.62
CA TRP A 35 -8.14 -23.86 -6.56
C TRP A 35 -9.50 -24.54 -6.37
N ALA A 36 -9.76 -25.57 -7.17
CA ALA A 36 -10.98 -26.34 -7.14
C ALA A 36 -10.67 -27.80 -7.47
N ARG A 37 -11.61 -28.71 -7.14
CA ARG A 37 -11.48 -30.12 -7.52
C ARG A 37 -11.31 -30.26 -9.02
N ARG A 38 -10.38 -31.10 -9.47
CA ARG A 38 -10.17 -31.38 -10.90
C ARG A 38 -11.49 -31.82 -11.56
N GLY A 39 -11.82 -31.23 -12.69
CA GLY A 39 -13.06 -31.48 -13.42
C GLY A 39 -14.26 -30.64 -12.92
N SER A 40 -14.12 -29.85 -11.86
CA SER A 40 -15.13 -28.90 -11.43
C SER A 40 -14.90 -27.51 -12.03
N ARG A 41 -15.98 -26.75 -12.20
CA ARG A 41 -15.95 -25.35 -12.68
C ARG A 41 -16.59 -24.47 -11.60
N PRO A 42 -15.82 -23.97 -10.64
CA PRO A 42 -16.38 -23.12 -9.59
C PRO A 42 -16.96 -21.84 -10.22
N SER A 43 -18.15 -21.47 -9.78
CA SER A 43 -18.78 -20.19 -10.12
C SER A 43 -18.55 -19.19 -9.01
N ALA A 44 -18.40 -17.92 -9.36
CA ALA A 44 -18.38 -16.82 -8.40
C ALA A 44 -19.49 -15.83 -8.79
N PRO A 45 -20.26 -15.32 -7.81
CA PRO A 45 -21.25 -14.30 -8.09
C PRO A 45 -20.54 -13.00 -8.49
N SER A 46 -21.16 -12.24 -9.41
CA SER A 46 -20.66 -10.95 -9.85
C SER A 46 -21.62 -9.84 -9.41
N ASP A 47 -21.13 -8.89 -8.65
CA ASP A 47 -21.87 -7.70 -8.28
C ASP A 47 -21.80 -6.64 -9.40
N GLN A 48 -22.90 -5.95 -9.65
CA GLN A 48 -23.01 -4.89 -10.66
C GLN A 48 -23.01 -3.48 -10.03
N ARG A 49 -23.08 -3.38 -8.72
CA ARG A 49 -23.06 -2.10 -7.99
C ARG A 49 -21.69 -1.46 -8.10
N THR A 50 -21.62 -0.12 -8.04
CA THR A 50 -20.44 0.66 -8.39
C THR A 50 -19.78 1.38 -7.21
N ALA A 51 -20.33 1.24 -5.99
CA ALA A 51 -19.71 1.86 -4.82
C ALA A 51 -18.28 1.32 -4.62
N SER A 52 -17.37 2.19 -4.26
CA SER A 52 -15.95 1.86 -4.09
C SER A 52 -15.33 2.70 -2.98
N THR A 53 -14.27 2.15 -2.40
CA THR A 53 -13.37 2.81 -1.43
C THR A 53 -11.94 2.66 -1.88
N TYR A 54 -11.02 3.34 -1.22
CA TYR A 54 -9.58 3.27 -1.51
C TYR A 54 -8.84 2.77 -0.28
N ILE A 55 -7.90 1.85 -0.49
CA ILE A 55 -6.91 1.48 0.52
C ILE A 55 -5.63 2.23 0.17
N PHE A 56 -5.24 3.18 1.00
CA PHE A 56 -3.91 3.78 0.98
C PHE A 56 -2.98 2.87 1.75
N GLY A 57 -2.00 2.27 1.10
CA GLY A 57 -1.09 1.33 1.72
C GLY A 57 0.36 1.79 1.61
N ALA A 58 1.13 1.56 2.66
CA ALA A 58 2.58 1.71 2.63
C ALA A 58 3.24 0.57 3.40
N ILE A 59 4.33 0.06 2.86
CA ILE A 59 5.12 -1.01 3.47
C ILE A 59 6.58 -0.61 3.59
N CYS A 60 7.22 -1.05 4.68
CA CYS A 60 8.67 -1.06 4.86
C CYS A 60 9.14 -2.53 4.90
N PRO A 61 9.47 -3.13 3.75
CA PRO A 61 9.74 -4.56 3.66
C PRO A 61 10.91 -5.01 4.52
N ALA A 62 11.96 -4.20 4.64
CA ALA A 62 13.14 -4.53 5.44
C ALA A 62 12.82 -4.75 6.93
N GLN A 63 11.73 -4.18 7.42
CA GLN A 63 11.30 -4.26 8.82
C GLN A 63 9.98 -4.99 9.00
N GLY A 64 9.36 -5.48 7.93
CA GLY A 64 8.05 -6.12 7.98
C GLY A 64 6.93 -5.19 8.48
N LYS A 65 7.11 -3.86 8.36
CA LYS A 65 6.11 -2.87 8.76
C LYS A 65 5.14 -2.61 7.62
N ALA A 66 3.89 -2.35 7.97
CA ALA A 66 2.87 -1.86 7.07
C ALA A 66 1.98 -0.84 7.76
N VAL A 67 1.51 0.16 6.99
CA VAL A 67 0.57 1.20 7.41
C VAL A 67 -0.49 1.33 6.33
N GLY A 68 -1.76 1.42 6.70
CA GLY A 68 -2.82 1.66 5.73
C GLY A 68 -4.03 2.33 6.31
N LEU A 69 -4.72 3.06 5.45
CA LEU A 69 -5.99 3.72 5.72
C LEU A 69 -7.01 3.31 4.65
N VAL A 70 -8.24 3.12 5.05
CA VAL A 70 -9.36 2.90 4.13
C VAL A 70 -10.17 4.18 4.08
N LEU A 71 -10.18 4.83 2.92
CA LEU A 71 -10.74 6.17 2.74
C LEU A 71 -11.71 6.20 1.54
N PRO A 72 -12.77 7.02 1.61
CA PRO A 72 -13.77 7.10 0.53
C PRO A 72 -13.27 7.84 -0.71
N TRP A 73 -12.22 8.65 -0.59
CA TRP A 73 -11.66 9.48 -1.66
C TRP A 73 -10.18 9.22 -1.83
N CYS A 74 -9.70 9.46 -3.07
CA CYS A 74 -8.29 9.46 -3.42
C CYS A 74 -7.91 10.89 -3.84
N ASN A 75 -7.42 11.67 -2.89
CA ASN A 75 -7.06 13.08 -3.05
C ASN A 75 -5.91 13.48 -2.11
N THR A 76 -5.51 14.75 -2.18
CA THR A 76 -4.39 15.29 -1.37
C THR A 76 -4.65 15.19 0.15
N ASP A 77 -5.89 15.40 0.61
CA ASP A 77 -6.22 15.30 2.04
C ASP A 77 -6.04 13.86 2.55
N ALA A 78 -6.51 12.89 1.77
CA ALA A 78 -6.31 11.47 2.06
C ALA A 78 -4.80 11.13 2.12
N MET A 79 -4.00 11.67 1.18
CA MET A 79 -2.56 11.49 1.19
C MET A 79 -1.89 12.15 2.41
N ASN A 80 -2.34 13.30 2.85
CA ASN A 80 -1.85 13.94 4.08
C ASN A 80 -2.11 13.07 5.31
N HIS A 81 -3.28 12.43 5.41
CA HIS A 81 -3.57 11.45 6.48
C HIS A 81 -2.63 10.24 6.40
N GLN A 82 -2.39 9.73 5.19
CA GLN A 82 -1.47 8.61 4.99
C GLN A 82 -0.04 8.96 5.39
N LEU A 83 0.47 10.14 5.02
CA LEU A 83 1.78 10.62 5.42
C LEU A 83 1.92 10.74 6.95
N ALA A 84 0.89 11.27 7.62
CA ALA A 84 0.87 11.34 9.08
C ALA A 84 0.92 9.95 9.73
N ALA A 85 0.17 8.98 9.19
CA ALA A 85 0.16 7.60 9.68
C ALA A 85 1.51 6.89 9.47
N ILE A 86 2.17 7.10 8.31
CA ILE A 86 3.52 6.59 8.05
C ILE A 86 4.51 7.23 9.02
N SER A 87 4.47 8.55 9.18
CA SER A 87 5.35 9.31 10.08
C SER A 87 5.32 8.77 11.52
N ALA A 88 4.12 8.47 12.01
CA ALA A 88 3.93 7.89 13.35
C ALA A 88 4.49 6.46 13.48
N LYS A 89 4.68 5.74 12.36
CA LYS A 89 5.19 4.36 12.35
C LYS A 89 6.71 4.28 12.13
N VAL A 90 7.31 5.34 11.63
CA VAL A 90 8.78 5.46 11.52
C VAL A 90 9.39 5.43 12.92
N ALA A 91 10.44 4.66 13.11
CA ALA A 91 11.08 4.53 14.43
C ALA A 91 11.66 5.88 14.89
N PRO A 92 11.68 6.16 16.20
CA PRO A 92 12.29 7.37 16.74
C PRO A 92 13.74 7.52 16.28
N GLY A 93 14.11 8.72 15.83
CA GLY A 93 15.44 9.02 15.31
C GLY A 93 15.72 8.55 13.89
N ARG A 94 14.77 7.85 13.25
CA ARG A 94 14.89 7.40 11.85
C ARG A 94 14.15 8.30 10.88
N HIS A 95 14.48 8.16 9.62
CA HIS A 95 13.89 8.92 8.52
C HIS A 95 13.33 7.97 7.44
N ALA A 96 12.10 8.20 6.99
CA ALA A 96 11.51 7.42 5.92
C ALA A 96 11.85 8.02 4.54
N ALA A 97 12.42 7.21 3.67
CA ALA A 97 12.47 7.45 2.24
C ALA A 97 11.26 6.76 1.63
N LEU A 98 10.20 7.51 1.34
CA LEU A 98 8.93 6.99 0.82
C LEU A 98 8.93 7.05 -0.71
N LEU A 99 8.91 5.89 -1.36
CA LEU A 99 8.82 5.76 -2.80
C LEU A 99 7.34 5.69 -3.21
N LEU A 100 6.95 6.59 -4.12
CA LEU A 100 5.59 6.71 -4.64
C LEU A 100 5.64 6.88 -6.16
N ASP A 101 4.54 6.58 -6.83
CA ASP A 101 4.37 7.00 -8.21
C ASP A 101 4.19 8.52 -8.33
N GLN A 102 4.06 9.02 -9.54
CA GLN A 102 3.91 10.46 -9.81
C GLN A 102 2.43 10.87 -9.99
N ALA A 103 1.51 10.30 -9.21
CA ALA A 103 0.14 10.76 -9.21
C ALA A 103 0.04 12.23 -8.75
N GLY A 104 -0.94 12.97 -9.28
CA GLY A 104 -1.06 14.40 -9.04
C GLY A 104 -1.13 14.78 -7.55
N TRP A 105 -1.79 13.96 -6.73
CA TRP A 105 -1.88 14.18 -5.28
C TRP A 105 -0.60 13.82 -4.51
N HIS A 106 0.37 13.13 -5.12
CA HIS A 106 1.71 12.88 -4.55
C HIS A 106 2.69 14.02 -4.79
N MET A 107 2.46 14.82 -5.82
CA MET A 107 3.40 15.85 -6.28
C MET A 107 2.88 17.29 -6.11
N THR A 108 1.78 17.46 -5.39
CA THR A 108 1.17 18.79 -5.16
C THR A 108 1.90 19.57 -4.05
N PRO A 109 2.01 20.91 -4.15
CA PRO A 109 2.54 21.75 -3.08
C PRO A 109 1.66 21.81 -1.83
N GLN A 110 0.44 21.27 -1.90
CA GLN A 110 -0.51 21.21 -0.78
C GLN A 110 -0.23 20.04 0.19
N LEU A 111 0.78 19.21 -0.10
CA LEU A 111 1.19 18.15 0.81
C LEU A 111 1.79 18.71 2.10
N VAL A 112 1.26 18.22 3.22
CA VAL A 112 1.81 18.50 4.55
C VAL A 112 2.88 17.45 4.85
N MET A 113 4.14 17.80 4.55
CA MET A 113 5.27 16.88 4.69
C MET A 113 5.73 16.75 6.13
N PRO A 114 5.63 15.56 6.75
CA PRO A 114 6.25 15.30 8.06
C PRO A 114 7.78 15.43 8.00
N ALA A 115 8.38 15.93 9.09
CA ALA A 115 9.82 16.18 9.15
C ALA A 115 10.69 14.91 8.96
N ASN A 116 10.13 13.73 9.31
CA ASN A 116 10.82 12.44 9.21
C ASN A 116 10.49 11.66 7.93
N ILE A 117 9.93 12.31 6.90
CA ILE A 117 9.64 11.68 5.60
C ILE A 117 10.26 12.50 4.46
N SER A 118 10.85 11.81 3.50
CA SER A 118 11.20 12.35 2.19
C SER A 118 10.57 11.50 1.09
N ILE A 119 9.80 12.11 0.19
CA ILE A 119 9.24 11.42 -0.98
C ILE A 119 10.30 11.27 -2.05
N ILE A 120 10.38 10.09 -2.63
CA ILE A 120 11.17 9.76 -3.82
C ILE A 120 10.20 9.33 -4.92
N PRO A 121 10.00 10.15 -5.96
CA PRO A 121 9.15 9.74 -7.06
C PRO A 121 9.77 8.58 -7.84
N LEU A 122 9.00 7.52 -8.05
CA LEU A 122 9.35 6.44 -8.97
C LEU A 122 9.26 6.93 -10.42
N PRO A 123 10.04 6.36 -11.35
CA PRO A 123 9.87 6.65 -12.76
C PRO A 123 8.43 6.41 -13.22
N ALA A 124 7.91 7.27 -14.09
CA ALA A 124 6.56 7.12 -14.60
C ALA A 124 6.40 5.80 -15.36
N LYS A 125 5.25 5.15 -15.22
CA LYS A 125 4.89 3.89 -15.90
C LYS A 125 5.82 2.71 -15.59
N CYS A 126 6.37 2.64 -14.37
CA CYS A 126 7.22 1.54 -13.92
C CYS A 126 6.62 0.87 -12.65
N PRO A 127 5.42 0.26 -12.74
CA PRO A 127 4.77 -0.38 -11.59
C PRO A 127 5.60 -1.54 -11.03
N GLU A 128 6.41 -2.19 -11.85
CA GLU A 128 7.31 -3.27 -11.45
C GLU A 128 8.36 -2.85 -10.40
N LEU A 129 8.63 -1.56 -10.29
CA LEU A 129 9.52 -1.01 -9.26
C LEU A 129 8.79 -0.82 -7.91
N ASN A 130 7.45 -0.81 -7.90
CA ASN A 130 6.69 -0.64 -6.67
C ASN A 130 6.19 -1.98 -6.13
N PRO A 131 6.82 -2.55 -5.07
CA PRO A 131 6.38 -3.81 -4.50
C PRO A 131 4.99 -3.74 -3.85
N GLN A 132 4.43 -2.55 -3.64
CA GLN A 132 3.07 -2.38 -3.16
C GLN A 132 2.04 -2.97 -4.14
N GLU A 133 2.33 -3.00 -5.43
CA GLU A 133 1.50 -3.68 -6.43
C GLU A 133 1.37 -5.19 -6.16
N ASN A 134 2.44 -5.84 -5.73
CA ASN A 134 2.39 -7.26 -5.35
C ASN A 134 1.56 -7.48 -4.06
N VAL A 135 1.57 -6.50 -3.15
CA VAL A 135 0.69 -6.53 -1.96
C VAL A 135 -0.77 -6.47 -2.39
N TRP A 136 -1.12 -5.62 -3.36
CA TRP A 136 -2.48 -5.54 -3.89
C TRP A 136 -2.91 -6.83 -4.59
N GLU A 137 -2.01 -7.46 -5.36
CA GLU A 137 -2.27 -8.76 -5.97
C GLU A 137 -2.53 -9.82 -4.90
N PHE A 138 -1.63 -9.93 -3.92
CA PHE A 138 -1.78 -10.87 -2.80
C PHE A 138 -3.10 -10.67 -2.04
N MET A 139 -3.48 -9.42 -1.71
CA MET A 139 -4.71 -9.13 -1.00
C MET A 139 -5.95 -9.48 -1.84
N ARG A 140 -5.92 -9.17 -3.14
CA ARG A 140 -6.99 -9.52 -4.07
C ARG A 140 -7.17 -11.03 -4.15
N ASP A 141 -6.10 -11.77 -4.32
CA ASP A 141 -6.15 -13.21 -4.51
C ASP A 141 -6.59 -13.96 -3.24
N ASN A 142 -6.24 -13.46 -2.07
CA ASN A 142 -6.53 -14.14 -0.82
C ASN A 142 -7.82 -13.65 -0.13
N TRP A 143 -8.15 -12.35 -0.22
CA TRP A 143 -9.18 -11.80 0.65
C TRP A 143 -10.22 -10.92 -0.06
N LEU A 144 -9.87 -10.16 -1.09
CA LEU A 144 -10.71 -9.09 -1.65
C LEU A 144 -11.49 -9.47 -2.92
N SER A 145 -11.20 -10.60 -3.56
CA SER A 145 -11.86 -11.04 -4.79
C SER A 145 -12.93 -12.10 -4.54
N ASN A 146 -13.79 -12.32 -5.55
CA ASN A 146 -14.84 -13.33 -5.55
C ASN A 146 -15.87 -13.17 -4.41
N ARG A 147 -16.24 -11.94 -4.08
CA ARG A 147 -17.17 -11.61 -3.01
C ARG A 147 -18.27 -10.69 -3.48
N ILE A 148 -19.42 -10.77 -2.82
CA ILE A 148 -20.47 -9.74 -2.85
C ILE A 148 -20.45 -9.03 -1.51
N PHE A 149 -20.33 -7.70 -1.55
CA PHE A 149 -20.46 -6.86 -0.37
C PHE A 149 -21.91 -6.45 -0.19
N THR A 150 -22.48 -6.64 1.00
CA THR A 150 -23.90 -6.36 1.25
C THR A 150 -24.23 -4.88 1.15
N CYS A 151 -23.35 -4.01 1.65
CA CYS A 151 -23.46 -2.54 1.62
C CYS A 151 -22.07 -1.92 1.52
N TYR A 152 -22.00 -0.59 1.53
CA TYR A 152 -20.74 0.17 1.51
C TYR A 152 -19.92 -0.06 2.79
N ASP A 153 -20.56 -0.03 3.96
CA ASP A 153 -19.88 -0.24 5.25
C ASP A 153 -19.24 -1.62 5.30
N ASN A 154 -19.95 -2.65 4.82
CA ASN A 154 -19.40 -4.01 4.72
C ASN A 154 -18.18 -4.09 3.77
N LEU A 155 -18.15 -3.29 2.69
CA LEU A 155 -16.97 -3.17 1.84
C LEU A 155 -15.80 -2.56 2.60
N VAL A 156 -16.03 -1.46 3.34
CA VAL A 156 -15.02 -0.76 4.14
C VAL A 156 -14.47 -1.67 5.23
N ASP A 157 -15.33 -2.29 6.03
CA ASP A 157 -14.95 -3.22 7.10
C ASP A 157 -14.07 -4.36 6.55
N HIS A 158 -14.46 -4.89 5.40
CA HIS A 158 -13.72 -5.98 4.77
C HIS A 158 -12.34 -5.54 4.27
N CYS A 159 -12.20 -4.31 3.76
CA CYS A 159 -10.91 -3.74 3.40
C CYS A 159 -10.03 -3.53 4.64
N CYS A 160 -10.59 -3.03 5.74
CA CYS A 160 -9.90 -2.88 7.02
C CYS A 160 -9.42 -4.24 7.56
N ASP A 161 -10.29 -5.25 7.56
CA ASP A 161 -9.94 -6.60 8.01
C ASP A 161 -8.83 -7.24 7.17
N ALA A 162 -8.91 -7.08 5.84
CA ALA A 162 -7.89 -7.60 4.94
C ALA A 162 -6.54 -6.94 5.17
N TRP A 163 -6.52 -5.61 5.35
CA TRP A 163 -5.29 -4.88 5.66
C TRP A 163 -4.73 -5.27 7.03
N ASN A 164 -5.56 -5.37 8.06
CA ASN A 164 -5.15 -5.79 9.40
C ASN A 164 -4.56 -7.21 9.40
N LYS A 165 -5.12 -8.13 8.61
CA LYS A 165 -4.54 -9.47 8.41
C LYS A 165 -3.15 -9.42 7.81
N LEU A 166 -2.89 -8.51 6.85
CA LEU A 166 -1.57 -8.30 6.29
C LEU A 166 -0.59 -7.76 7.34
N VAL A 167 -1.00 -6.74 8.10
CA VAL A 167 -0.17 -6.13 9.17
C VAL A 167 0.25 -7.15 10.23
N GLN A 168 -0.60 -8.14 10.52
CA GLN A 168 -0.30 -9.24 11.44
C GLN A 168 0.68 -10.28 10.86
N GLN A 169 1.07 -10.13 9.60
CA GLN A 169 1.96 -11.05 8.89
C GLN A 169 3.24 -10.35 8.40
N PRO A 170 4.14 -9.89 9.30
CA PRO A 170 5.34 -9.15 8.91
C PRO A 170 6.23 -9.93 7.94
N TRP A 171 6.31 -11.26 8.09
CA TRP A 171 7.05 -12.11 7.16
C TRP A 171 6.47 -12.12 5.74
N THR A 172 5.15 -12.02 5.61
CA THR A 172 4.48 -11.89 4.32
C THR A 172 4.83 -10.55 3.68
N VAL A 173 4.81 -9.45 4.44
CA VAL A 173 5.22 -8.11 3.98
C VAL A 173 6.67 -8.15 3.49
N MET A 174 7.58 -8.75 4.24
CA MET A 174 8.99 -8.92 3.88
C MET A 174 9.13 -9.74 2.59
N SER A 175 8.49 -10.89 2.52
CA SER A 175 8.60 -11.82 1.39
C SER A 175 8.08 -11.22 0.09
N ILE A 176 6.95 -10.52 0.15
CA ILE A 176 6.32 -9.89 -1.03
C ILE A 176 7.08 -8.64 -1.45
N GLY A 177 7.51 -7.84 -0.46
CA GLY A 177 7.97 -6.47 -0.67
C GLY A 177 9.46 -6.31 -0.88
N LEU A 178 10.31 -7.26 -0.44
CA LEU A 178 11.76 -7.11 -0.55
C LEU A 178 12.20 -7.02 -2.03
N ARG A 179 12.98 -5.97 -2.32
CA ARG A 179 13.62 -5.75 -3.62
C ARG A 179 15.10 -5.57 -3.43
N VAL A 180 15.89 -6.40 -4.09
CA VAL A 180 17.36 -6.40 -3.97
C VAL A 180 17.95 -5.03 -4.32
N TRP A 181 17.42 -4.37 -5.35
CA TRP A 181 17.89 -3.05 -5.79
C TRP A 181 17.67 -1.95 -4.75
N ALA A 182 16.65 -2.07 -3.89
CA ALA A 182 16.35 -1.08 -2.85
C ALA A 182 17.22 -1.23 -1.59
N HIS A 183 17.96 -2.32 -1.43
CA HIS A 183 18.71 -2.65 -0.22
C HIS A 183 20.22 -2.87 -0.47
N ARG A 184 20.70 -2.54 -1.67
CA ARG A 184 22.14 -2.58 -2.00
C ARG A 184 22.75 -1.18 -1.89
N PHE A 185 22.88 -0.70 -0.68
CA PHE A 185 23.59 0.57 -0.39
C PHE A 185 24.72 0.33 0.59
#